data_2716257c33c1038ae4d93047ad660848
#
_entry.id   2716257c33c1038ae4d93047ad660848
#
_cell.length_a   1.000
_cell.length_b   1.000
_cell.length_c   1.000
_cell.angle_alpha   90.00
_cell.angle_beta   90.00
_cell.angle_gamma   90.00
#
_symmetry.space_group_name_H-M   'P 1'
#
loop_
_entity.id
_entity.type
_entity.pdbx_description
1 polymer ?
#
loop_
_entity_poly.entity_id
_entity_poly.type
_entity_poly.pdbx_seq_one_letter_code
_entity_poly.pdbx_strand_id
1 'polypeptide(L)'
;DKKYTELLECNEEKIKKQLEHEMNEAAINQQYEKAAYIRDKIIAIDRISEKQKVSNITDNDIDVIGIARNDIEICIEVFIIRKSKMVGREHYFFAGLNDETDSEILSDFIKQYYMQMKILPNKIMVRNELEDKDIIEVVLSNNAERKVEIKTPQKGEKLRLVEMAEKNAKITLDNKAKDKYSVLDELKNILNLEKLPRKIECYDISNISGTNIVAGMCVMQDGVIKKNLSRRFKIKTVYNQDDPKCMEEVIYRRLLHSIDVSNIANNSDNAFGKLPDLIFVDGGITQIRAAKKAIKQVYQMCITDMNFTKLNFEKSKLNIPIYGMVKNDKHQTRALMTEKREELELSEQLFNLITRFQDAVHDIAIGYHKKLRDAEITKSVLDKISGIGVMKKSLLLKKFGSVENIAKASVSEISEIKGINIQLAEKIKRELQ
;
A
#
# COMPACT_ATOMS: atom_id res chain seq x y z
N ASP A 1 -19.54 -1.47 -46.66
CA ASP A 1 -19.28 -1.99 -45.28
C ASP A 1 -19.05 -0.87 -44.24
N LYS A 2 -18.28 0.18 -44.57
CA LYS A 2 -18.05 1.30 -43.63
C LYS A 2 -19.33 2.01 -43.14
N LYS A 3 -20.32 2.18 -44.02
CA LYS A 3 -21.60 2.82 -43.67
C LYS A 3 -22.47 1.99 -42.71
N TYR A 4 -22.38 0.67 -42.77
CA TYR A 4 -23.12 -0.22 -41.89
C TYR A 4 -22.48 -0.25 -40.49
N THR A 5 -21.15 -0.18 -40.40
CA THR A 5 -20.42 -0.14 -39.11
C THR A 5 -20.70 1.18 -38.39
N GLU A 6 -20.67 2.32 -39.09
CA GLU A 6 -21.03 3.63 -38.50
C GLU A 6 -22.50 3.71 -38.04
N LEU A 7 -23.41 3.04 -38.73
CA LEU A 7 -24.84 2.97 -38.36
C LEU A 7 -25.04 2.09 -37.11
N LEU A 8 -24.29 1.01 -36.98
CA LEU A 8 -24.31 0.15 -35.81
C LEU A 8 -23.68 0.85 -34.58
N GLU A 9 -22.54 1.49 -34.76
CA GLU A 9 -21.88 2.28 -33.69
C GLU A 9 -22.76 3.44 -33.19
N CYS A 10 -23.45 4.14 -34.09
CA CYS A 10 -24.35 5.25 -33.76
C CYS A 10 -25.62 4.77 -33.03
N ASN A 11 -26.09 3.56 -33.31
CA ASN A 11 -27.21 2.93 -32.58
C ASN A 11 -26.78 2.40 -31.21
N GLU A 12 -25.58 1.82 -31.10
CA GLU A 12 -25.06 1.32 -29.81
C GLU A 12 -24.92 2.44 -28.79
N GLU A 13 -24.34 3.61 -29.14
CA GLU A 13 -24.25 4.75 -28.23
C GLU A 13 -25.62 5.29 -27.81
N LYS A 14 -26.61 5.29 -28.71
CA LYS A 14 -27.97 5.70 -28.38
C LYS A 14 -28.62 4.72 -27.39
N ILE A 15 -28.51 3.43 -27.66
CA ILE A 15 -29.05 2.38 -26.81
C ILE A 15 -28.38 2.43 -25.42
N LYS A 16 -27.07 2.65 -25.38
CA LYS A 16 -26.34 2.75 -24.12
C LYS A 16 -26.81 3.94 -23.29
N LYS A 17 -26.90 5.14 -23.87
CA LYS A 17 -27.43 6.33 -23.18
C LYS A 17 -28.85 6.14 -22.68
N GLN A 18 -29.68 5.44 -23.43
CA GLN A 18 -31.04 5.13 -23.01
C GLN A 18 -31.04 4.16 -21.82
N LEU A 19 -30.24 3.09 -21.87
CA LEU A 19 -30.10 2.16 -20.75
C LEU A 19 -29.48 2.81 -19.52
N GLU A 20 -28.51 3.71 -19.65
CA GLU A 20 -27.95 4.50 -18.54
C GLU A 20 -29.02 5.37 -17.88
N HIS A 21 -29.90 5.98 -18.69
CA HIS A 21 -31.03 6.74 -18.16
C HIS A 21 -32.02 5.86 -17.41
N GLU A 22 -32.44 4.74 -18.00
CA GLU A 22 -33.34 3.76 -17.36
C GLU A 22 -32.77 3.18 -16.08
N MET A 23 -31.46 2.92 -16.04
CA MET A 23 -30.75 2.45 -14.83
C MET A 23 -30.82 3.49 -13.71
N ASN A 24 -30.56 4.76 -14.04
CA ASN A 24 -30.61 5.85 -13.08
C ASN A 24 -32.05 6.08 -12.57
N GLU A 25 -33.06 6.03 -13.43
CA GLU A 25 -34.46 6.12 -13.01
C GLU A 25 -34.86 4.93 -12.09
N ALA A 26 -34.43 3.71 -12.42
CA ALA A 26 -34.69 2.55 -11.56
C ALA A 26 -34.01 2.69 -10.19
N ALA A 27 -32.79 3.24 -10.14
CA ALA A 27 -32.08 3.50 -8.89
C ALA A 27 -32.77 4.58 -8.03
N ILE A 28 -33.22 5.68 -8.64
CA ILE A 28 -33.98 6.74 -7.97
C ILE A 28 -35.29 6.20 -7.37
N ASN A 29 -35.95 5.29 -8.10
CA ASN A 29 -37.20 4.65 -7.67
C ASN A 29 -36.98 3.45 -6.72
N GLN A 30 -35.74 3.27 -6.20
CA GLN A 30 -35.35 2.19 -5.28
C GLN A 30 -35.55 0.77 -5.86
N GLN A 31 -35.62 0.62 -7.19
CA GLN A 31 -35.75 -0.66 -7.89
C GLN A 31 -34.34 -1.24 -8.16
N TYR A 32 -33.62 -1.59 -7.11
CA TYR A 32 -32.20 -1.96 -7.18
C TYR A 32 -31.94 -3.20 -8.03
N GLU A 33 -32.83 -4.21 -8.00
CA GLU A 33 -32.70 -5.40 -8.86
C GLU A 33 -32.81 -5.06 -10.35
N LYS A 34 -33.75 -4.16 -10.70
CA LYS A 34 -33.90 -3.68 -12.06
C LYS A 34 -32.71 -2.84 -12.52
N ALA A 35 -32.20 -1.97 -11.64
CA ALA A 35 -31.01 -1.19 -11.92
C ALA A 35 -29.76 -2.09 -12.14
N ALA A 36 -29.59 -3.13 -11.32
CA ALA A 36 -28.52 -4.13 -11.48
C ALA A 36 -28.63 -4.90 -12.79
N TYR A 37 -29.83 -5.34 -13.17
CA TYR A 37 -30.09 -6.02 -14.44
C TYR A 37 -29.75 -5.13 -15.67
N ILE A 38 -30.12 -3.85 -15.61
CA ILE A 38 -29.82 -2.89 -16.69
C ILE A 38 -28.32 -2.62 -16.76
N ARG A 39 -27.63 -2.50 -15.61
CA ARG A 39 -26.16 -2.37 -15.52
C ARG A 39 -25.48 -3.55 -16.21
N ASP A 40 -25.91 -4.77 -15.93
CA ASP A 40 -25.32 -5.97 -16.51
C ASP A 40 -25.55 -6.05 -18.03
N LYS A 41 -26.69 -5.52 -18.53
CA LYS A 41 -26.91 -5.32 -19.97
C LYS A 41 -25.93 -4.33 -20.59
N ILE A 42 -25.68 -3.19 -19.93
CA ILE A 42 -24.71 -2.20 -20.43
C ILE A 42 -23.31 -2.83 -20.53
N ILE A 43 -22.90 -3.60 -19.49
CA ILE A 43 -21.62 -4.31 -19.48
C ILE A 43 -21.54 -5.34 -20.62
N ALA A 44 -22.63 -6.06 -20.91
CA ALA A 44 -22.68 -7.03 -22.01
C ALA A 44 -22.55 -6.35 -23.38
N ILE A 45 -23.21 -5.20 -23.57
CA ILE A 45 -23.10 -4.40 -24.81
C ILE A 45 -21.67 -3.89 -24.98
N ASP A 46 -21.03 -3.37 -23.92
CA ASP A 46 -19.63 -2.92 -23.96
C ASP A 46 -18.69 -4.07 -24.38
N ARG A 47 -18.87 -5.27 -23.83
CA ARG A 47 -18.07 -6.46 -24.20
C ARG A 47 -18.24 -6.88 -25.67
N ILE A 48 -19.45 -6.76 -26.22
CA ILE A 48 -19.72 -7.08 -27.63
C ILE A 48 -19.09 -6.04 -28.54
N SER A 49 -19.24 -4.76 -28.20
CA SER A 49 -18.64 -3.63 -28.94
C SER A 49 -17.10 -3.71 -28.93
N GLU A 50 -16.49 -4.06 -27.80
CA GLU A 50 -15.05 -4.28 -27.70
C GLU A 50 -14.56 -5.40 -28.65
N LYS A 51 -15.29 -6.53 -28.71
CA LYS A 51 -14.95 -7.64 -29.62
C LYS A 51 -15.06 -7.25 -31.09
N GLN A 52 -16.05 -6.44 -31.47
CA GLN A 52 -16.23 -5.98 -32.85
C GLN A 52 -15.16 -4.96 -33.28
N LYS A 53 -14.78 -4.03 -32.41
CA LYS A 53 -13.73 -3.04 -32.68
C LYS A 53 -12.36 -3.68 -32.95
N VAL A 54 -12.06 -4.81 -32.29
CA VAL A 54 -10.80 -5.54 -32.49
C VAL A 54 -10.77 -6.30 -33.81
N SER A 55 -11.94 -6.75 -34.32
CA SER A 55 -12.02 -7.57 -35.56
C SER A 55 -11.64 -6.84 -36.85
N ASN A 56 -11.61 -5.51 -36.84
CA ASN A 56 -11.28 -4.68 -38.03
C ASN A 56 -9.77 -4.40 -38.19
N ILE A 57 -8.91 -4.92 -37.31
CA ILE A 57 -7.47 -4.66 -37.33
C ILE A 57 -6.76 -5.75 -38.12
N THR A 58 -6.04 -5.32 -39.15
CA THR A 58 -5.28 -6.21 -40.06
C THR A 58 -3.95 -6.71 -39.45
N ASP A 59 -3.48 -6.14 -38.34
CA ASP A 59 -2.24 -6.56 -37.67
C ASP A 59 -2.49 -7.78 -36.79
N ASN A 60 -1.67 -8.82 -36.96
CA ASN A 60 -1.96 -10.15 -36.42
C ASN A 60 -1.63 -10.34 -34.93
N ASP A 61 -0.57 -9.69 -34.40
CA ASP A 61 -0.08 -9.90 -33.02
C ASP A 61 0.32 -8.57 -32.39
N ILE A 62 -0.59 -8.02 -31.59
CA ILE A 62 -0.43 -6.70 -30.99
C ILE A 62 -0.80 -6.77 -29.51
N ASP A 63 -0.04 -6.08 -28.67
CA ASP A 63 -0.46 -5.74 -27.33
C ASP A 63 -0.71 -4.23 -27.24
N VAL A 64 -1.81 -3.84 -26.61
CA VAL A 64 -2.20 -2.45 -26.42
C VAL A 64 -2.19 -2.13 -24.95
N ILE A 65 -1.42 -1.13 -24.55
CA ILE A 65 -1.23 -0.78 -23.15
C ILE A 65 -1.83 0.60 -22.90
N GLY A 66 -2.75 0.66 -21.94
CA GLY A 66 -3.33 1.87 -21.41
C GLY A 66 -2.92 2.10 -19.98
N ILE A 67 -2.74 3.35 -19.56
CA ILE A 67 -2.43 3.75 -18.21
C ILE A 67 -3.48 4.72 -17.68
N ALA A 68 -3.84 4.58 -16.43
CA ALA A 68 -4.61 5.56 -15.68
C ALA A 68 -4.05 5.70 -14.26
N ARG A 69 -4.07 6.91 -13.70
CA ARG A 69 -3.60 7.16 -12.35
C ARG A 69 -4.53 8.08 -11.57
N ASN A 70 -4.49 7.95 -10.27
CA ASN A 70 -5.02 8.90 -9.30
C ASN A 70 -3.92 9.25 -8.28
N ASP A 71 -4.24 10.04 -7.26
CA ASP A 71 -3.28 10.50 -6.24
C ASP A 71 -2.64 9.36 -5.42
N ILE A 72 -3.15 8.12 -5.53
CA ILE A 72 -2.76 7.00 -4.67
C ILE A 72 -2.18 5.83 -5.46
N GLU A 73 -2.78 5.52 -6.60
CA GLU A 73 -2.49 4.30 -7.38
C GLU A 73 -2.48 4.56 -8.88
N ILE A 74 -1.77 3.69 -9.56
CA ILE A 74 -1.69 3.60 -11.01
C ILE A 74 -2.28 2.26 -11.42
N CYS A 75 -3.09 2.26 -12.49
CA CYS A 75 -3.56 1.06 -13.15
C CYS A 75 -3.02 1.02 -14.58
N ILE A 76 -2.37 -0.07 -14.93
CA ILE A 76 -1.97 -0.37 -16.31
C ILE A 76 -2.84 -1.50 -16.81
N GLU A 77 -3.48 -1.29 -17.96
CA GLU A 77 -4.33 -2.25 -18.66
C GLU A 77 -3.62 -2.74 -19.90
N VAL A 78 -3.57 -4.06 -20.12
CA VAL A 78 -2.96 -4.69 -21.29
C VAL A 78 -4.01 -5.48 -22.05
N PHE A 79 -4.27 -5.11 -23.31
CA PHE A 79 -5.08 -5.90 -24.23
C PHE A 79 -4.17 -6.75 -25.10
N ILE A 80 -4.37 -8.05 -25.08
CA ILE A 80 -3.61 -9.02 -25.84
C ILE A 80 -4.43 -9.40 -27.08
N ILE A 81 -3.95 -8.97 -28.26
CA ILE A 81 -4.63 -9.19 -29.54
C ILE A 81 -3.79 -10.14 -30.39
N ARG A 82 -4.37 -11.26 -30.79
CA ARG A 82 -3.75 -12.26 -31.65
C ARG A 82 -4.70 -12.60 -32.79
N LYS A 83 -4.17 -12.63 -34.02
CA LYS A 83 -4.95 -12.86 -35.27
C LYS A 83 -6.21 -12.00 -35.30
N SER A 84 -6.05 -10.70 -35.04
CA SER A 84 -7.14 -9.71 -35.05
C SER A 84 -8.28 -9.97 -34.06
N LYS A 85 -8.03 -10.77 -33.01
CA LYS A 85 -8.99 -11.06 -31.92
C LYS A 85 -8.35 -10.74 -30.58
N MET A 86 -9.11 -10.11 -29.69
CA MET A 86 -8.70 -9.96 -28.29
C MET A 86 -8.77 -11.33 -27.63
N VAL A 87 -7.60 -11.87 -27.25
CA VAL A 87 -7.46 -13.17 -26.61
C VAL A 87 -7.24 -13.06 -25.10
N GLY A 88 -6.81 -11.91 -24.61
CA GLY A 88 -6.59 -11.66 -23.20
C GLY A 88 -6.70 -10.20 -22.83
N ARG A 89 -7.00 -9.98 -21.57
CA ARG A 89 -7.03 -8.69 -20.92
C ARG A 89 -6.45 -8.85 -19.53
N GLU A 90 -5.45 -8.05 -19.20
CA GLU A 90 -4.78 -8.08 -17.93
C GLU A 90 -4.67 -6.67 -17.37
N HIS A 91 -4.70 -6.54 -16.04
CA HIS A 91 -4.49 -5.25 -15.40
C HIS A 91 -3.56 -5.37 -14.20
N TYR A 92 -2.77 -4.33 -13.98
CA TYR A 92 -1.74 -4.26 -12.94
C TYR A 92 -1.88 -2.97 -12.16
N PHE A 93 -1.73 -3.06 -10.83
CA PHE A 93 -1.79 -1.90 -9.95
C PHE A 93 -0.43 -1.63 -9.33
N PHE A 94 -0.05 -0.36 -9.32
CA PHE A 94 1.17 0.14 -8.70
C PHE A 94 0.83 1.25 -7.72
N ALA A 95 1.67 1.46 -6.70
CA ALA A 95 1.57 2.64 -5.85
C ALA A 95 1.91 3.89 -6.67
N GLY A 96 1.11 4.94 -6.54
CA GLY A 96 1.36 6.21 -7.23
C GLY A 96 2.68 6.81 -6.74
N LEU A 97 3.61 7.02 -7.67
CA LEU A 97 4.84 7.78 -7.45
C LEU A 97 4.58 9.20 -7.94
N ASN A 98 4.71 10.18 -7.05
CA ASN A 98 4.25 11.55 -7.32
C ASN A 98 5.08 12.29 -8.40
N ASP A 99 6.31 11.84 -8.68
CA ASP A 99 7.26 12.55 -9.52
C ASP A 99 7.55 11.87 -10.88
N GLU A 100 7.06 10.65 -11.11
CA GLU A 100 7.29 9.92 -12.37
C GLU A 100 6.23 10.25 -13.43
N THR A 101 6.67 10.38 -14.67
CA THR A 101 5.79 10.56 -15.83
C THR A 101 5.15 9.25 -16.28
N ASP A 102 4.02 9.31 -16.98
CA ASP A 102 3.38 8.11 -17.55
C ASP A 102 4.33 7.37 -18.54
N SER A 103 5.23 8.10 -19.19
CA SER A 103 6.24 7.54 -20.11
C SER A 103 7.27 6.70 -19.36
N GLU A 104 7.81 7.18 -18.24
CA GLU A 104 8.76 6.46 -17.39
C GLU A 104 8.13 5.20 -16.80
N ILE A 105 6.91 5.33 -16.25
CA ILE A 105 6.16 4.21 -15.66
C ILE A 105 5.90 3.12 -16.70
N LEU A 106 5.46 3.51 -17.90
CA LEU A 106 5.22 2.56 -18.99
C LEU A 106 6.51 1.92 -19.49
N SER A 107 7.62 2.66 -19.56
CA SER A 107 8.93 2.12 -19.94
C SER A 107 9.38 1.03 -18.97
N ASP A 108 9.28 1.28 -17.67
CA ASP A 108 9.67 0.31 -16.64
C ASP A 108 8.71 -0.88 -16.57
N PHE A 109 7.41 -0.65 -16.74
CA PHE A 109 6.43 -1.72 -16.84
C PHE A 109 6.72 -2.64 -18.02
N ILE A 110 6.93 -2.09 -19.21
CA ILE A 110 7.18 -2.85 -20.44
C ILE A 110 8.46 -3.68 -20.29
N LYS A 111 9.54 -3.11 -19.75
CA LYS A 111 10.77 -3.82 -19.48
C LYS A 111 10.51 -5.03 -18.57
N GLN A 112 9.83 -4.84 -17.43
CA GLN A 112 9.58 -5.92 -16.46
C GLN A 112 8.60 -6.98 -16.98
N TYR A 113 7.53 -6.55 -17.61
CA TYR A 113 6.45 -7.42 -18.09
C TYR A 113 6.92 -8.35 -19.21
N TYR A 114 7.57 -7.80 -20.24
CA TYR A 114 7.98 -8.60 -21.39
C TYR A 114 9.29 -9.37 -21.20
N MET A 115 10.17 -8.98 -20.27
CA MET A 115 11.37 -9.77 -19.95
C MET A 115 11.07 -11.18 -19.43
N GLN A 116 9.92 -11.37 -18.82
CA GLN A 116 9.51 -12.66 -18.27
C GLN A 116 8.68 -13.50 -19.25
N MET A 117 8.30 -12.95 -20.40
CA MET A 117 7.45 -13.61 -21.36
C MET A 117 8.25 -14.45 -22.37
N LYS A 118 7.77 -15.67 -22.66
CA LYS A 118 8.32 -16.53 -23.71
C LYS A 118 7.85 -16.15 -25.11
N ILE A 119 6.66 -15.58 -25.21
CA ILE A 119 6.04 -15.22 -26.50
C ILE A 119 5.70 -13.73 -26.47
N LEU A 120 6.43 -12.95 -27.25
CA LEU A 120 6.23 -11.51 -27.33
C LEU A 120 5.32 -11.16 -28.52
N PRO A 121 4.61 -9.99 -28.48
CA PRO A 121 3.87 -9.47 -29.63
C PRO A 121 4.80 -8.95 -30.72
N ASN A 122 4.29 -8.76 -31.93
CA ASN A 122 5.04 -8.07 -33.00
C ASN A 122 5.06 -6.55 -32.77
N LYS A 123 4.00 -6.03 -32.14
CA LYS A 123 3.85 -4.61 -31.87
C LYS A 123 3.28 -4.38 -30.49
N ILE A 124 3.79 -3.38 -29.81
CA ILE A 124 3.26 -2.85 -28.57
C ILE A 124 2.75 -1.43 -28.83
N MET A 125 1.50 -1.15 -28.51
CA MET A 125 0.88 0.17 -28.72
C MET A 125 0.71 0.88 -27.39
N VAL A 126 1.20 2.12 -27.31
CA VAL A 126 1.09 3.02 -26.16
C VAL A 126 0.63 4.40 -26.61
N ARG A 127 0.12 5.22 -25.66
CA ARG A 127 -0.36 6.57 -25.96
C ARG A 127 0.77 7.54 -26.26
N ASN A 128 1.77 7.57 -25.41
CA ASN A 128 2.87 8.52 -25.45
C ASN A 128 4.16 7.86 -25.91
N GLU A 129 5.04 8.64 -26.50
CA GLU A 129 6.38 8.17 -26.85
C GLU A 129 7.18 7.89 -25.60
N LEU A 130 7.88 6.75 -25.58
CA LEU A 130 8.72 6.35 -24.46
C LEU A 130 10.13 6.90 -24.64
N GLU A 131 10.76 7.39 -23.58
CA GLU A 131 12.13 7.94 -23.67
C GLU A 131 13.15 6.89 -24.10
N ASP A 132 13.03 5.66 -23.57
CA ASP A 132 13.93 4.54 -23.85
C ASP A 132 13.44 3.61 -24.98
N LYS A 133 12.53 4.08 -25.84
CA LYS A 133 11.87 3.27 -26.87
C LYS A 133 12.85 2.40 -27.68
N ASP A 134 13.90 3.01 -28.23
CA ASP A 134 14.84 2.33 -29.12
C ASP A 134 15.60 1.21 -28.37
N ILE A 135 15.95 1.45 -27.12
CA ILE A 135 16.64 0.46 -26.28
C ILE A 135 15.69 -0.70 -25.97
N ILE A 136 14.43 -0.40 -25.62
CA ILE A 136 13.44 -1.42 -25.31
C ILE A 136 13.15 -2.27 -26.57
N GLU A 137 12.98 -1.67 -27.75
CA GLU A 137 12.76 -2.39 -29.01
C GLU A 137 13.91 -3.34 -29.34
N VAL A 138 15.18 -2.91 -29.14
CA VAL A 138 16.35 -3.75 -29.34
C VAL A 138 16.37 -4.95 -28.40
N VAL A 139 16.14 -4.71 -27.09
CA VAL A 139 16.14 -5.77 -26.09
C VAL A 139 15.02 -6.79 -26.35
N LEU A 140 13.80 -6.31 -26.63
CA LEU A 140 12.66 -7.19 -26.89
C LEU A 140 12.82 -7.95 -28.23
N SER A 141 13.39 -7.31 -29.24
CA SER A 141 13.64 -7.95 -30.54
C SER A 141 14.69 -9.06 -30.43
N ASN A 142 15.75 -8.86 -29.64
CA ASN A 142 16.75 -9.88 -29.36
C ASN A 142 16.14 -11.08 -28.62
N ASN A 143 15.28 -10.82 -27.62
CA ASN A 143 14.62 -11.89 -26.86
C ASN A 143 13.61 -12.68 -27.72
N ALA A 144 12.95 -11.99 -28.67
CA ALA A 144 11.96 -12.60 -29.54
C ALA A 144 12.56 -13.27 -30.79
N GLU A 145 13.86 -13.10 -31.05
CA GLU A 145 14.56 -13.48 -32.30
C GLU A 145 13.84 -12.92 -33.57
N ARG A 146 13.10 -11.82 -33.41
CA ARG A 146 12.38 -11.12 -34.47
C ARG A 146 12.08 -9.69 -34.08
N LYS A 147 11.76 -8.86 -35.06
CA LYS A 147 11.46 -7.44 -34.82
C LYS A 147 10.22 -7.27 -33.93
N VAL A 148 10.37 -6.57 -32.80
CA VAL A 148 9.30 -6.07 -31.94
C VAL A 148 9.30 -4.55 -32.01
N GLU A 149 8.17 -3.94 -32.31
CA GLU A 149 8.06 -2.49 -32.49
C GLU A 149 7.13 -1.89 -31.43
N ILE A 150 7.52 -0.74 -30.87
CA ILE A 150 6.65 0.09 -30.01
C ILE A 150 6.08 1.22 -30.87
N LYS A 151 4.76 1.34 -30.91
CA LYS A 151 4.06 2.33 -31.73
C LYS A 151 3.17 3.25 -30.89
N THR A 152 3.18 4.52 -31.24
CA THR A 152 2.30 5.57 -30.69
C THR A 152 1.33 6.03 -31.78
N PRO A 153 0.19 5.36 -31.93
CA PRO A 153 -0.75 5.70 -32.98
C PRO A 153 -1.39 7.07 -32.73
N GLN A 154 -1.42 7.91 -33.77
CA GLN A 154 -1.96 9.27 -33.72
C GLN A 154 -3.38 9.41 -34.27
N LYS A 155 -3.88 8.42 -35.01
CA LYS A 155 -5.20 8.44 -35.66
C LYS A 155 -5.73 7.05 -36.01
N GLY A 156 -7.02 6.95 -36.23
CA GLY A 156 -7.68 5.74 -36.75
C GLY A 156 -7.94 4.69 -35.64
N GLU A 157 -8.21 3.46 -36.07
CA GLU A 157 -8.62 2.36 -35.16
C GLU A 157 -7.58 2.00 -34.14
N LYS A 158 -6.29 2.10 -34.44
CA LYS A 158 -5.19 1.82 -33.52
C LYS A 158 -5.15 2.81 -32.34
N LEU A 159 -5.41 4.10 -32.61
CA LEU A 159 -5.55 5.10 -31.58
C LEU A 159 -6.77 4.80 -30.69
N ARG A 160 -7.90 4.47 -31.30
CA ARG A 160 -9.12 4.10 -30.55
C ARG A 160 -8.91 2.93 -29.60
N LEU A 161 -8.07 1.94 -29.99
CA LEU A 161 -7.73 0.83 -29.09
C LEU A 161 -6.91 1.29 -27.88
N VAL A 162 -5.95 2.19 -28.08
CA VAL A 162 -5.18 2.74 -26.96
C VAL A 162 -6.09 3.54 -26.03
N GLU A 163 -6.96 4.39 -26.58
CA GLU A 163 -7.96 5.14 -25.82
C GLU A 163 -8.93 4.22 -25.05
N MET A 164 -9.29 3.09 -25.66
CA MET A 164 -10.11 2.07 -24.99
C MET A 164 -9.37 1.40 -23.85
N ALA A 165 -8.09 1.09 -24.01
CA ALA A 165 -7.26 0.54 -22.92
C ALA A 165 -7.10 1.53 -21.76
N GLU A 166 -6.85 2.82 -22.07
CA GLU A 166 -6.79 3.89 -21.05
C GLU A 166 -8.12 4.06 -20.31
N LYS A 167 -9.23 4.08 -21.04
CA LYS A 167 -10.57 4.16 -20.44
C LYS A 167 -10.86 2.96 -19.54
N ASN A 168 -10.46 1.77 -19.95
CA ASN A 168 -10.61 0.56 -19.14
C ASN A 168 -9.71 0.60 -17.91
N ALA A 169 -8.46 1.04 -18.03
CA ALA A 169 -7.56 1.25 -16.89
C ALA A 169 -8.20 2.21 -15.88
N LYS A 170 -8.81 3.30 -16.34
CA LYS A 170 -9.51 4.26 -15.50
C LYS A 170 -10.74 3.65 -14.80
N ILE A 171 -11.59 2.94 -15.54
CA ILE A 171 -12.75 2.26 -14.97
C ILE A 171 -12.33 1.24 -13.91
N THR A 172 -11.30 0.45 -14.18
CA THR A 172 -10.75 -0.54 -13.25
C THR A 172 -10.22 0.12 -11.99
N LEU A 173 -9.51 1.25 -12.14
CA LEU A 173 -8.98 2.05 -11.03
C LEU A 173 -10.12 2.67 -10.19
N ASP A 174 -11.14 3.25 -10.85
CA ASP A 174 -12.29 3.87 -10.20
C ASP A 174 -13.15 2.82 -9.47
N ASN A 175 -13.33 1.64 -10.03
CA ASN A 175 -14.04 0.54 -9.36
C ASN A 175 -13.28 0.07 -8.12
N LYS A 176 -11.96 -0.11 -8.21
CA LYS A 176 -11.13 -0.45 -7.05
C LYS A 176 -11.20 0.62 -5.96
N ALA A 177 -11.24 1.89 -6.33
CA ALA A 177 -11.43 2.98 -5.39
C ALA A 177 -12.82 2.93 -4.74
N LYS A 178 -13.89 2.69 -5.53
CA LYS A 178 -15.26 2.53 -5.01
C LYS A 178 -15.37 1.36 -4.03
N ASP A 179 -14.75 0.22 -4.35
CA ASP A 179 -14.75 -0.95 -3.48
C ASP A 179 -14.09 -0.64 -2.13
N LYS A 180 -12.98 0.10 -2.14
CA LYS A 180 -12.30 0.54 -0.90
C LYS A 180 -13.18 1.49 -0.08
N TYR A 181 -13.82 2.47 -0.72
CA TYR A 181 -14.74 3.38 -0.02
C TYR A 181 -15.97 2.64 0.47
N SER A 182 -16.48 1.66 -0.26
CA SER A 182 -17.58 0.80 0.17
C SER A 182 -17.26 0.07 1.46
N VAL A 183 -16.06 -0.52 1.60
CA VAL A 183 -15.63 -1.20 2.82
C VAL A 183 -15.44 -0.23 3.99
N LEU A 184 -14.93 1.00 3.75
CA LEU A 184 -14.83 2.02 4.79
C LEU A 184 -16.19 2.59 5.19
N ASP A 185 -17.14 2.68 4.25
CA ASP A 185 -18.52 3.12 4.53
C ASP A 185 -19.27 2.05 5.34
N GLU A 186 -19.08 0.78 5.01
CA GLU A 186 -19.55 -0.33 5.82
C GLU A 186 -18.99 -0.25 7.25
N LEU A 187 -17.67 -0.05 7.40
CA LEU A 187 -17.03 0.14 8.70
C LEU A 187 -17.63 1.30 9.46
N LYS A 188 -17.86 2.45 8.80
CA LYS A 188 -18.54 3.60 9.38
C LYS A 188 -19.91 3.24 9.93
N ASN A 189 -20.70 2.49 9.14
CA ASN A 189 -22.07 2.13 9.51
C ASN A 189 -22.10 1.13 10.68
N ILE A 190 -21.27 0.08 10.63
CA ILE A 190 -21.17 -0.93 11.71
C ILE A 190 -20.72 -0.29 13.03
N LEU A 191 -19.76 0.64 12.95
CA LEU A 191 -19.22 1.34 14.12
C LEU A 191 -20.03 2.58 14.51
N ASN A 192 -21.09 2.90 13.76
CA ASN A 192 -21.94 4.09 13.93
C ASN A 192 -21.13 5.39 14.08
N LEU A 193 -20.15 5.59 13.15
CA LEU A 193 -19.31 6.78 13.14
C LEU A 193 -20.01 7.95 12.41
N GLU A 194 -19.79 9.16 12.88
CA GLU A 194 -20.32 10.36 12.22
C GLU A 194 -19.69 10.60 10.84
N LYS A 195 -18.41 10.27 10.70
CA LYS A 195 -17.61 10.51 9.47
C LYS A 195 -16.93 9.24 8.99
N LEU A 196 -16.65 9.20 7.70
CA LEU A 196 -15.85 8.14 7.11
C LEU A 196 -14.45 8.13 7.75
N PRO A 197 -13.99 7.00 8.31
CA PRO A 197 -12.69 6.91 8.96
C PRO A 197 -11.58 6.78 7.90
N ARG A 198 -11.07 7.91 7.42
CA ARG A 198 -10.04 7.92 6.37
C ARG A 198 -8.67 7.56 6.88
N LYS A 199 -8.31 8.03 8.10
CA LYS A 199 -7.05 7.69 8.76
C LYS A 199 -7.34 6.81 9.97
N ILE A 200 -6.92 5.55 9.88
CA ILE A 200 -7.09 4.56 10.95
C ILE A 200 -5.70 4.16 11.44
N GLU A 201 -5.51 4.15 12.75
CA GLU A 201 -4.29 3.67 13.38
C GLU A 201 -4.56 2.38 14.14
N CYS A 202 -3.68 1.39 14.01
CA CYS A 202 -3.74 0.12 14.72
C CYS A 202 -2.49 -0.06 15.56
N TYR A 203 -2.65 -0.57 16.80
CA TYR A 203 -1.58 -0.75 17.76
C TYR A 203 -1.50 -2.19 18.26
N ASP A 204 -0.29 -2.73 18.32
CA ASP A 204 0.04 -4.02 18.90
C ASP A 204 1.22 -3.89 19.88
N ILE A 205 1.15 -4.59 21.01
CA ILE A 205 2.22 -4.68 22.00
C ILE A 205 2.89 -6.04 21.85
N SER A 206 4.18 -6.05 21.57
CA SER A 206 4.96 -7.28 21.43
C SER A 206 6.02 -7.37 22.52
N ASN A 207 5.96 -8.47 23.29
CA ASN A 207 6.90 -8.82 24.34
C ASN A 207 7.80 -9.97 23.88
N ILE A 208 9.10 -9.75 23.80
CA ILE A 208 10.05 -10.84 23.57
C ILE A 208 11.11 -10.83 24.67
N SER A 209 11.15 -11.94 25.45
CA SER A 209 12.22 -12.30 26.39
C SER A 209 12.58 -11.23 27.44
N GLY A 210 11.60 -10.63 28.08
CA GLY A 210 11.77 -10.01 29.41
C GLY A 210 12.39 -8.62 29.51
N THR A 211 13.03 -8.07 28.49
CA THR A 211 13.79 -6.81 28.64
C THR A 211 13.46 -5.67 27.68
N ASN A 212 12.86 -5.95 26.54
CA ASN A 212 12.54 -4.91 25.54
C ASN A 212 11.11 -5.02 25.03
N ILE A 213 10.20 -4.29 25.65
CA ILE A 213 8.81 -4.20 25.18
C ILE A 213 8.75 -3.17 24.05
N VAL A 214 8.12 -3.55 22.95
CA VAL A 214 7.96 -2.71 21.76
C VAL A 214 6.50 -2.69 21.33
N ALA A 215 6.01 -1.51 20.96
CA ALA A 215 4.72 -1.38 20.30
C ALA A 215 4.88 -1.08 18.81
N GLY A 216 4.08 -1.73 18.01
CA GLY A 216 3.85 -1.40 16.61
C GLY A 216 2.69 -0.43 16.45
N MET A 217 2.83 0.55 15.55
CA MET A 217 1.73 1.38 15.05
C MET A 217 1.66 1.20 13.53
N CYS A 218 0.57 0.67 13.05
CA CYS A 218 0.27 0.57 11.63
C CYS A 218 -0.75 1.64 11.25
N VAL A 219 -0.54 2.32 10.12
CA VAL A 219 -1.45 3.36 9.63
C VAL A 219 -2.10 2.89 8.34
N MET A 220 -3.44 2.98 8.31
CA MET A 220 -4.24 2.84 7.11
C MET A 220 -4.79 4.22 6.72
N GLN A 221 -4.67 4.59 5.47
CA GLN A 221 -5.23 5.81 4.92
C GLN A 221 -6.03 5.48 3.67
N ASP A 222 -7.30 5.92 3.65
CA ASP A 222 -8.25 5.66 2.57
C ASP A 222 -8.31 4.17 2.16
N GLY A 223 -8.36 3.27 3.15
CA GLY A 223 -8.42 1.81 2.97
C GLY A 223 -7.10 1.14 2.56
N VAL A 224 -5.99 1.88 2.53
CA VAL A 224 -4.66 1.38 2.15
C VAL A 224 -3.69 1.47 3.31
N ILE A 225 -3.01 0.37 3.62
CA ILE A 225 -1.94 0.34 4.64
C ILE A 225 -0.73 1.12 4.14
N LYS A 226 -0.32 2.14 4.90
CA LYS A 226 0.81 3.03 4.59
C LYS A 226 2.02 2.68 5.45
N LYS A 227 2.94 1.88 4.90
CA LYS A 227 4.17 1.46 5.61
C LYS A 227 5.07 2.64 5.98
N ASN A 228 5.14 3.67 5.13
CA ASN A 228 5.90 4.89 5.38
C ASN A 228 5.36 5.74 6.54
N LEU A 229 4.08 5.63 6.87
CA LEU A 229 3.44 6.30 8.01
C LEU A 229 3.43 5.42 9.27
N SER A 230 3.72 4.14 9.15
CA SER A 230 3.75 3.21 10.28
C SER A 230 5.01 3.40 11.12
N ARG A 231 4.92 3.22 12.44
CA ARG A 231 6.00 3.50 13.39
C ARG A 231 6.13 2.42 14.44
N ARG A 232 7.26 2.44 15.12
CA ARG A 232 7.58 1.57 16.26
C ARG A 232 7.92 2.41 17.46
N PHE A 233 7.46 1.98 18.61
CA PHE A 233 7.72 2.67 19.87
C PHE A 233 8.44 1.71 20.84
N LYS A 234 9.59 2.12 21.33
CA LYS A 234 10.19 1.47 22.49
C LYS A 234 9.46 1.95 23.73
N ILE A 235 8.98 1.03 24.57
CA ILE A 235 8.38 1.33 25.87
C ILE A 235 9.45 1.86 26.81
N LYS A 236 9.14 2.93 27.56
CA LYS A 236 10.10 3.64 28.41
C LYS A 236 9.76 3.60 29.89
N THR A 237 8.47 3.56 30.23
CA THR A 237 7.99 3.73 31.62
C THR A 237 7.50 2.44 32.27
N VAL A 238 7.30 1.38 31.48
CA VAL A 238 6.79 0.09 31.95
C VAL A 238 7.91 -0.92 31.90
N TYR A 239 8.30 -1.46 33.10
CA TYR A 239 9.40 -2.41 33.23
C TYR A 239 8.94 -3.86 33.38
N ASN A 240 7.66 -4.07 33.72
CA ASN A 240 7.05 -5.38 33.83
C ASN A 240 6.15 -5.66 32.63
N GLN A 241 5.79 -6.92 32.46
CA GLN A 241 4.85 -7.35 31.41
C GLN A 241 3.42 -6.87 31.75
N ASP A 242 3.10 -5.65 31.34
CA ASP A 242 1.81 -5.00 31.53
C ASP A 242 1.38 -4.35 30.20
N ASP A 243 0.83 -5.17 29.31
CA ASP A 243 0.44 -4.75 27.98
C ASP A 243 -0.57 -3.57 27.97
N PRO A 244 -1.56 -3.49 28.87
CA PRO A 244 -2.42 -2.32 28.99
C PRO A 244 -1.67 -1.02 29.30
N LYS A 245 -0.71 -1.03 30.24
CA LYS A 245 0.11 0.17 30.53
C LYS A 245 1.02 0.56 29.37
N CYS A 246 1.57 -0.43 28.67
CA CYS A 246 2.34 -0.20 27.46
C CYS A 246 1.48 0.46 26.37
N MET A 247 0.26 -0.01 26.18
CA MET A 247 -0.71 0.58 25.25
C MET A 247 -1.05 2.04 25.64
N GLU A 248 -1.29 2.29 26.92
CA GLU A 248 -1.52 3.64 27.45
C GLU A 248 -0.34 4.57 27.14
N GLU A 249 0.90 4.15 27.42
CA GLU A 249 2.12 4.94 27.15
C GLU A 249 2.24 5.29 25.67
N VAL A 250 2.06 4.31 24.79
CA VAL A 250 2.25 4.51 23.34
C VAL A 250 1.24 5.48 22.76
N ILE A 251 -0.04 5.27 23.04
CA ILE A 251 -1.11 6.14 22.55
C ILE A 251 -0.97 7.55 23.13
N TYR A 252 -0.65 7.68 24.40
CA TYR A 252 -0.38 8.97 25.03
C TYR A 252 0.74 9.72 24.27
N ARG A 253 1.90 9.10 24.09
CA ARG A 253 3.04 9.69 23.38
C ARG A 253 2.72 10.04 21.93
N ARG A 254 1.96 9.17 21.23
CA ARG A 254 1.54 9.40 19.86
C ARG A 254 0.65 10.65 19.73
N LEU A 255 -0.31 10.78 20.59
CA LEU A 255 -1.25 11.91 20.58
C LEU A 255 -0.56 13.22 20.94
N LEU A 256 0.34 13.21 21.92
CA LEU A 256 1.15 14.39 22.25
C LEU A 256 1.94 14.92 21.07
N HIS A 257 2.51 14.03 20.25
CA HIS A 257 3.24 14.45 19.05
C HIS A 257 2.37 15.20 18.03
N SER A 258 1.07 14.94 17.96
CA SER A 258 0.15 15.68 17.07
C SER A 258 -0.24 17.06 17.61
N ILE A 259 -0.05 17.28 18.89
CA ILE A 259 -0.50 18.51 19.59
C ILE A 259 0.68 19.48 19.81
N ASP A 260 1.90 18.97 19.81
CA ASP A 260 3.09 19.77 20.01
C ASP A 260 3.36 20.69 18.82
N VAL A 261 3.30 22.01 19.07
CA VAL A 261 3.46 23.07 18.05
C VAL A 261 4.84 23.06 17.41
N SER A 262 5.88 22.68 18.15
CA SER A 262 7.25 22.60 17.64
C SER A 262 7.37 21.54 16.52
N ASN A 263 6.58 20.47 16.62
CA ASN A 263 6.51 19.42 15.61
C ASN A 263 5.63 19.80 14.40
N ILE A 264 4.61 20.64 14.61
CA ILE A 264 3.74 21.14 13.53
C ILE A 264 4.51 22.10 12.62
N ALA A 265 5.34 22.96 13.21
CA ALA A 265 6.13 23.97 12.47
C ALA A 265 7.28 23.33 11.65
N ASN A 266 7.83 22.22 12.10
CA ASN A 266 8.97 21.55 11.45
C ASN A 266 8.60 20.50 10.39
N ASN A 267 7.31 20.22 10.19
CA ASN A 267 6.71 19.37 9.11
C ASN A 267 7.49 18.06 8.77
N SER A 268 8.31 17.56 9.68
CA SER A 268 9.32 16.53 9.38
C SER A 268 8.78 15.09 9.46
N ASP A 269 7.60 14.86 10.03
CA ASP A 269 7.01 13.53 10.10
C ASP A 269 5.50 13.53 9.82
N ASN A 270 5.15 13.30 8.55
CA ASN A 270 3.76 13.18 8.08
C ASN A 270 2.93 12.12 8.84
N ALA A 271 3.58 11.15 9.49
CA ALA A 271 2.90 10.09 10.24
C ALA A 271 2.12 10.65 11.45
N PHE A 272 2.69 11.64 12.13
CA PHE A 272 2.14 12.21 13.36
C PHE A 272 1.36 13.51 13.16
N GLY A 273 1.37 14.12 11.96
CA GLY A 273 0.80 15.44 11.70
C GLY A 273 -0.71 15.54 11.88
N LYS A 274 -1.46 14.46 11.58
CA LYS A 274 -2.93 14.43 11.75
C LYS A 274 -3.34 13.36 12.76
N LEU A 275 -4.32 13.67 13.60
CA LEU A 275 -4.97 12.69 14.46
C LEU A 275 -5.68 11.62 13.61
N PRO A 276 -5.79 10.38 14.09
CA PRO A 276 -6.59 9.35 13.44
C PRO A 276 -8.09 9.61 13.63
N ASP A 277 -8.90 9.18 12.67
CA ASP A 277 -10.35 9.18 12.76
C ASP A 277 -10.88 7.99 13.58
N LEU A 278 -10.07 6.92 13.71
CA LEU A 278 -10.39 5.67 14.37
C LEU A 278 -9.10 4.99 14.84
N ILE A 279 -9.14 4.39 16.03
CA ILE A 279 -8.05 3.58 16.58
C ILE A 279 -8.53 2.14 16.76
N PHE A 280 -7.71 1.20 16.28
CA PHE A 280 -7.78 -0.21 16.63
C PHE A 280 -6.64 -0.58 17.58
N VAL A 281 -6.94 -1.46 18.53
CA VAL A 281 -5.95 -2.04 19.43
C VAL A 281 -5.97 -3.56 19.28
N ASP A 282 -4.81 -4.20 19.17
CA ASP A 282 -4.72 -5.67 19.19
C ASP A 282 -4.97 -6.17 20.60
N GLY A 283 -6.17 -6.67 20.83
CA GLY A 283 -6.64 -7.12 22.13
C GLY A 283 -8.07 -6.73 22.44
N GLY A 284 -8.51 -7.06 23.64
CA GLY A 284 -9.87 -6.89 24.11
C GLY A 284 -10.09 -5.62 24.95
N ILE A 285 -11.03 -5.71 25.88
CA ILE A 285 -11.51 -4.60 26.69
C ILE A 285 -10.43 -3.89 27.52
N THR A 286 -9.42 -4.61 27.98
CA THR A 286 -8.33 -4.05 28.78
C THR A 286 -7.49 -3.07 27.97
N GLN A 287 -7.18 -3.41 26.73
CA GLN A 287 -6.45 -2.55 25.78
C GLN A 287 -7.29 -1.35 25.36
N ILE A 288 -8.61 -1.54 25.10
CA ILE A 288 -9.54 -0.45 24.78
C ILE A 288 -9.57 0.57 25.93
N ARG A 289 -9.70 0.11 27.17
CA ARG A 289 -9.73 0.99 28.35
C ARG A 289 -8.41 1.73 28.55
N ALA A 290 -7.28 1.07 28.35
CA ALA A 290 -5.96 1.69 28.42
C ALA A 290 -5.81 2.80 27.37
N ALA A 291 -6.21 2.54 26.12
CA ALA A 291 -6.22 3.52 25.06
C ALA A 291 -7.12 4.73 25.36
N LYS A 292 -8.31 4.51 25.86
CA LYS A 292 -9.23 5.60 26.30
C LYS A 292 -8.66 6.42 27.45
N LYS A 293 -8.00 5.77 28.39
CA LYS A 293 -7.32 6.46 29.50
C LYS A 293 -6.23 7.40 28.97
N ALA A 294 -5.42 6.95 28.01
CA ALA A 294 -4.41 7.77 27.36
C ALA A 294 -5.02 9.01 26.67
N ILE A 295 -6.12 8.84 25.93
CA ILE A 295 -6.84 9.99 25.30
C ILE A 295 -7.32 10.96 26.37
N LYS A 296 -7.91 10.46 27.46
CA LYS A 296 -8.39 11.30 28.57
C LYS A 296 -7.26 12.09 29.23
N GLN A 297 -6.10 11.49 29.43
CA GLN A 297 -4.92 12.16 30.00
C GLN A 297 -4.44 13.30 29.08
N VAL A 298 -4.34 13.05 27.77
CA VAL A 298 -3.99 14.09 26.78
C VAL A 298 -5.03 15.21 26.77
N TYR A 299 -6.32 14.87 26.81
CA TYR A 299 -7.41 15.86 26.89
C TYR A 299 -7.30 16.74 28.15
N GLN A 300 -7.03 16.14 29.32
CA GLN A 300 -6.86 16.87 30.57
C GLN A 300 -5.64 17.81 30.49
N MET A 301 -4.54 17.34 29.93
CA MET A 301 -3.33 18.16 29.75
C MET A 301 -3.60 19.36 28.83
N CYS A 302 -4.34 19.18 27.73
CA CYS A 302 -4.74 20.26 26.84
C CYS A 302 -5.64 21.33 27.51
N ILE A 303 -6.34 20.96 28.60
CA ILE A 303 -7.21 21.89 29.35
C ILE A 303 -6.41 22.68 30.41
N THR A 304 -5.45 22.01 31.05
CA THR A 304 -4.74 22.56 32.21
C THR A 304 -3.50 23.35 31.86
N ASP A 305 -2.84 23.06 30.74
CA ASP A 305 -1.65 23.74 30.30
C ASP A 305 -1.98 24.95 29.41
N MET A 306 -1.61 26.15 29.89
CA MET A 306 -1.84 27.42 29.16
C MET A 306 -1.15 27.49 27.80
N ASN A 307 -0.08 26.74 27.57
CA ASN A 307 0.61 26.69 26.27
C ASN A 307 -0.23 25.96 25.22
N PHE A 308 -1.02 24.96 25.62
CA PHE A 308 -1.94 24.23 24.73
C PHE A 308 -3.29 24.95 24.56
N THR A 309 -3.77 25.71 25.52
CA THR A 309 -5.00 26.49 25.40
C THR A 309 -4.91 27.62 24.39
N LYS A 310 -3.71 28.16 24.13
CA LYS A 310 -3.46 29.19 23.09
C LYS A 310 -3.55 28.69 21.66
N LEU A 311 -3.56 27.36 21.45
CA LEU A 311 -3.45 26.72 20.14
C LEU A 311 -4.77 26.54 19.39
N ASN A 312 -5.93 27.04 19.91
CA ASN A 312 -7.26 26.80 19.31
C ASN A 312 -7.47 25.32 18.92
N PHE A 313 -6.90 24.40 19.72
CA PHE A 313 -7.09 22.98 19.47
C PHE A 313 -8.55 22.64 19.74
N GLU A 314 -9.28 22.27 18.70
CA GLU A 314 -10.67 21.85 18.82
C GLU A 314 -10.73 20.58 19.68
N LYS A 315 -11.20 20.72 20.92
CA LYS A 315 -11.34 19.63 21.91
C LYS A 315 -12.15 18.46 21.37
N SER A 316 -13.08 18.73 20.43
CA SER A 316 -13.85 17.71 19.71
C SER A 316 -12.99 16.73 18.91
N LYS A 317 -11.79 17.14 18.47
CA LYS A 317 -10.87 16.26 17.71
C LYS A 317 -10.24 15.14 18.53
N LEU A 318 -10.28 15.20 19.87
CA LEU A 318 -9.82 14.13 20.74
C LEU A 318 -10.89 13.07 21.07
N ASN A 319 -12.12 13.21 20.56
CA ASN A 319 -13.13 12.18 20.66
C ASN A 319 -12.91 11.09 19.59
N ILE A 320 -11.79 10.36 19.71
CA ILE A 320 -11.41 9.33 18.75
C ILE A 320 -12.03 8.00 19.20
N PRO A 321 -12.88 7.35 18.37
CA PRO A 321 -13.43 6.04 18.67
C PRO A 321 -12.32 4.96 18.70
N ILE A 322 -12.48 4.00 19.64
CA ILE A 322 -11.51 2.91 19.83
C ILE A 322 -12.24 1.58 19.89
N TYR A 323 -11.74 0.61 19.13
CA TYR A 323 -12.24 -0.77 19.12
C TYR A 323 -11.08 -1.76 19.25
N GLY A 324 -11.37 -2.91 19.86
CA GLY A 324 -10.40 -3.99 19.99
C GLY A 324 -10.51 -4.96 18.81
N MET A 325 -9.39 -5.44 18.32
CA MET A 325 -9.33 -6.58 17.40
C MET A 325 -9.04 -7.84 18.23
N VAL A 326 -10.06 -8.69 18.37
CA VAL A 326 -9.95 -9.91 19.17
C VAL A 326 -9.57 -11.11 18.32
N LYS A 327 -8.75 -11.98 18.90
CA LYS A 327 -8.28 -13.23 18.30
C LYS A 327 -9.01 -14.44 18.87
N ASN A 328 -9.11 -15.49 18.08
CA ASN A 328 -9.54 -16.82 18.56
C ASN A 328 -8.37 -17.55 19.23
N ASP A 329 -8.64 -18.76 19.74
CA ASP A 329 -7.63 -19.59 20.41
C ASP A 329 -6.47 -20.01 19.48
N LYS A 330 -6.63 -19.88 18.16
CA LYS A 330 -5.59 -20.10 17.16
C LYS A 330 -4.82 -18.84 16.78
N HIS A 331 -4.96 -17.77 17.55
CA HIS A 331 -4.35 -16.44 17.30
C HIS A 331 -4.73 -15.78 15.97
N GLN A 332 -5.87 -16.15 15.41
CA GLN A 332 -6.42 -15.55 14.19
C GLN A 332 -7.45 -14.49 14.55
N THR A 333 -7.59 -13.45 13.75
CA THR A 333 -8.66 -12.45 13.87
C THR A 333 -10.01 -13.14 13.98
N ARG A 334 -10.85 -12.71 14.94
CA ARG A 334 -12.18 -13.24 15.16
C ARG A 334 -13.25 -12.18 14.94
N ALA A 335 -13.11 -11.03 15.60
CA ALA A 335 -14.11 -9.97 15.56
C ALA A 335 -13.52 -8.61 15.97
N LEU A 336 -14.28 -7.54 15.74
CA LEU A 336 -14.09 -6.28 16.43
C LEU A 336 -14.90 -6.26 17.71
N MET A 337 -14.34 -5.70 18.77
CA MET A 337 -14.95 -5.62 20.09
C MET A 337 -15.18 -4.16 20.51
N THR A 338 -16.35 -3.89 21.05
CA THR A 338 -16.71 -2.60 21.66
C THR A 338 -16.24 -2.53 23.12
N GLU A 339 -16.26 -1.33 23.71
CA GLU A 339 -16.00 -1.14 25.15
C GLU A 339 -17.04 -1.86 26.05
N LYS A 340 -18.24 -2.13 25.54
CA LYS A 340 -19.28 -2.89 26.24
C LYS A 340 -19.09 -4.40 26.17
N ARG A 341 -17.99 -4.88 25.57
CA ARG A 341 -17.69 -6.29 25.28
C ARG A 341 -18.59 -6.95 24.23
N GLU A 342 -19.19 -6.15 23.39
CA GLU A 342 -19.99 -6.65 22.28
C GLU A 342 -19.05 -6.93 21.11
N GLU A 343 -19.18 -8.13 20.49
CA GLU A 343 -18.49 -8.48 19.26
C GLU A 343 -19.37 -8.07 18.08
N LEU A 344 -18.75 -7.44 17.09
CA LEU A 344 -19.44 -6.96 15.90
C LEU A 344 -19.32 -7.97 14.76
N GLU A 345 -20.43 -8.26 14.12
CA GLU A 345 -20.44 -9.06 12.90
C GLU A 345 -19.87 -8.23 11.73
N LEU A 346 -18.94 -8.84 10.99
CA LEU A 346 -18.25 -8.20 9.87
C LEU A 346 -18.57 -8.96 8.59
N SER A 347 -18.74 -8.26 7.47
CA SER A 347 -18.75 -8.90 6.17
C SER A 347 -17.38 -9.54 5.87
N GLU A 348 -17.34 -10.45 4.90
CA GLU A 348 -16.10 -11.09 4.48
C GLU A 348 -15.04 -10.07 4.02
N GLN A 349 -15.47 -9.04 3.29
CA GLN A 349 -14.56 -7.99 2.80
C GLN A 349 -13.96 -7.17 3.95
N LEU A 350 -14.79 -6.75 4.90
CA LEU A 350 -14.36 -6.00 6.07
C LEU A 350 -13.50 -6.86 6.99
N PHE A 351 -13.89 -8.12 7.20
CA PHE A 351 -13.09 -9.08 7.97
C PHE A 351 -11.69 -9.25 7.38
N ASN A 352 -11.58 -9.42 6.07
CA ASN A 352 -10.30 -9.52 5.37
C ASN A 352 -9.46 -8.23 5.48
N LEU A 353 -10.08 -7.05 5.47
CA LEU A 353 -9.38 -5.79 5.68
C LEU A 353 -8.82 -5.69 7.11
N ILE A 354 -9.62 -6.02 8.12
CA ILE A 354 -9.22 -5.98 9.52
C ILE A 354 -8.11 -7.00 9.80
N THR A 355 -8.23 -8.23 9.26
CA THR A 355 -7.21 -9.27 9.41
C THR A 355 -5.87 -8.80 8.83
N ARG A 356 -5.85 -8.29 7.61
CA ARG A 356 -4.62 -7.75 7.00
C ARG A 356 -4.04 -6.58 7.80
N PHE A 357 -4.88 -5.78 8.42
CA PHE A 357 -4.43 -4.66 9.25
C PHE A 357 -3.83 -5.13 10.57
N GLN A 358 -4.42 -6.16 11.19
CA GLN A 358 -3.92 -6.82 12.39
C GLN A 358 -2.57 -7.52 12.12
N ASP A 359 -2.47 -8.27 11.02
CA ASP A 359 -1.22 -8.91 10.62
C ASP A 359 -0.11 -7.88 10.36
N ALA A 360 -0.44 -6.78 9.68
CA ALA A 360 0.53 -5.74 9.37
C ALA A 360 1.08 -5.04 10.62
N VAL A 361 0.26 -4.77 11.64
CA VAL A 361 0.75 -4.17 12.89
C VAL A 361 1.60 -5.14 13.68
N HIS A 362 1.23 -6.42 13.69
CA HIS A 362 1.99 -7.48 14.33
C HIS A 362 3.38 -7.65 13.69
N ASP A 363 3.47 -7.66 12.36
CA ASP A 363 4.74 -7.71 11.63
C ASP A 363 5.63 -6.48 11.95
N ILE A 364 5.03 -5.30 12.09
CA ILE A 364 5.75 -4.09 12.48
C ILE A 364 6.34 -4.24 13.89
N ALA A 365 5.59 -4.77 14.83
CA ALA A 365 6.04 -4.99 16.21
C ALA A 365 7.16 -6.05 16.26
N ILE A 366 6.99 -7.22 15.63
CA ILE A 366 7.98 -8.32 15.63
C ILE A 366 9.22 -7.97 14.81
N GLY A 367 9.09 -7.36 13.65
CA GLY A 367 10.21 -7.05 12.76
C GLY A 367 11.29 -6.16 13.41
N TYR A 368 10.98 -5.45 14.49
CA TYR A 368 11.93 -4.70 15.30
C TYR A 368 12.77 -5.62 16.20
N HIS A 369 12.17 -6.63 16.76
CA HIS A 369 12.87 -7.58 17.63
C HIS A 369 13.92 -8.36 16.85
N LYS A 370 13.64 -8.74 15.61
CA LYS A 370 14.64 -9.38 14.75
C LYS A 370 15.85 -8.45 14.51
N LYS A 371 15.60 -7.17 14.22
CA LYS A 371 16.67 -6.17 14.07
C LYS A 371 17.42 -5.87 15.37
N LEU A 372 16.74 -5.82 16.52
CA LEU A 372 17.38 -5.63 17.82
C LEU A 372 18.22 -6.83 18.21
N ARG A 373 17.71 -8.05 18.03
CA ARG A 373 18.45 -9.28 18.29
C ARG A 373 19.69 -9.38 17.42
N ASP A 374 19.56 -9.10 16.13
CA ASP A 374 20.68 -9.06 15.19
C ASP A 374 21.70 -7.98 15.60
N ALA A 375 21.23 -6.82 16.08
CA ALA A 375 22.07 -5.74 16.57
C ALA A 375 22.74 -6.09 17.94
N GLU A 376 22.08 -6.80 18.83
CA GLU A 376 22.62 -7.24 20.13
C GLU A 376 23.61 -8.39 19.95
N ILE A 377 23.31 -9.37 19.11
CA ILE A 377 24.25 -10.44 18.71
C ILE A 377 25.46 -9.80 18.03
N THR A 378 25.26 -8.87 17.13
CA THR A 378 26.29 -8.12 16.44
C THR A 378 27.17 -7.33 17.42
N LYS A 379 26.57 -6.70 18.45
CA LYS A 379 27.30 -6.02 19.52
C LYS A 379 28.15 -7.01 20.32
N SER A 380 27.55 -8.10 20.77
CA SER A 380 28.19 -9.07 21.65
C SER A 380 29.38 -9.78 20.98
N VAL A 381 29.31 -10.11 19.70
CA VAL A 381 30.39 -10.86 19.01
C VAL A 381 31.57 -9.95 18.68
N LEU A 382 31.33 -8.75 18.14
CA LEU A 382 32.40 -7.80 17.83
C LEU A 382 33.07 -7.19 19.08
N ASP A 383 32.34 -7.08 20.22
CA ASP A 383 32.88 -6.56 21.47
C ASP A 383 33.85 -7.54 22.17
N LYS A 384 33.80 -8.84 21.83
CA LYS A 384 34.73 -9.86 22.32
C LYS A 384 36.08 -9.81 21.64
N ILE A 385 36.20 -9.16 20.48
CA ILE A 385 37.44 -9.11 19.69
C ILE A 385 38.32 -7.97 20.23
N SER A 386 39.38 -8.31 20.94
CA SER A 386 40.32 -7.30 21.46
C SER A 386 40.99 -6.53 20.30
N GLY A 387 40.92 -5.20 20.37
CA GLY A 387 41.43 -4.29 19.33
C GLY A 387 40.34 -3.65 18.48
N ILE A 388 39.06 -4.07 18.66
CA ILE A 388 37.90 -3.41 18.04
C ILE A 388 37.21 -2.54 19.07
N GLY A 389 37.45 -1.22 18.99
CA GLY A 389 36.68 -0.23 19.77
C GLY A 389 35.44 0.26 19.02
N VAL A 390 34.63 1.07 19.69
CA VAL A 390 33.35 1.59 19.17
C VAL A 390 33.43 2.18 17.76
N MET A 391 34.50 2.92 17.45
CA MET A 391 34.73 3.53 16.13
C MET A 391 34.96 2.50 15.03
N LYS A 392 35.83 1.53 15.25
CA LYS A 392 36.14 0.49 14.26
C LYS A 392 34.95 -0.41 13.99
N LYS A 393 34.19 -0.74 15.03
CA LYS A 393 32.94 -1.47 14.96
C LYS A 393 31.90 -0.75 14.11
N SER A 394 31.73 0.58 14.33
CA SER A 394 30.82 1.39 13.53
C SER A 394 31.21 1.41 12.05
N LEU A 395 32.51 1.51 11.75
CA LEU A 395 33.02 1.50 10.37
C LEU A 395 32.83 0.13 9.69
N LEU A 396 33.07 -0.98 10.40
CA LEU A 396 32.82 -2.33 9.91
C LEU A 396 31.36 -2.52 9.54
N LEU A 397 30.44 -2.18 10.45
CA LEU A 397 29.02 -2.32 10.21
C LEU A 397 28.50 -1.38 9.12
N LYS A 398 29.06 -0.18 9.00
CA LYS A 398 28.71 0.76 7.93
C LYS A 398 29.12 0.24 6.54
N LYS A 399 30.30 -0.43 6.42
CA LYS A 399 30.80 -0.96 5.14
C LYS A 399 30.12 -2.27 4.75
N PHE A 400 29.92 -3.19 5.69
CA PHE A 400 29.46 -4.56 5.38
C PHE A 400 27.98 -4.82 5.77
N GLY A 401 27.36 -3.96 6.55
CA GLY A 401 25.94 -4.05 6.92
C GLY A 401 25.60 -5.06 8.02
N SER A 402 26.30 -6.22 8.08
CA SER A 402 26.06 -7.28 9.08
C SER A 402 27.34 -8.02 9.45
N VAL A 403 27.32 -8.72 10.61
CA VAL A 403 28.45 -9.59 11.05
C VAL A 403 28.64 -10.77 10.10
N GLU A 404 27.57 -11.30 9.55
CA GLU A 404 27.64 -12.39 8.56
C GLU A 404 28.37 -11.95 7.29
N ASN A 405 28.13 -10.73 6.82
CA ASN A 405 28.84 -10.18 5.68
C ASN A 405 30.31 -9.89 6.00
N ILE A 406 30.62 -9.44 7.24
CA ILE A 406 32.02 -9.29 7.71
C ILE A 406 32.72 -10.66 7.73
N ALA A 407 32.03 -11.71 8.21
CA ALA A 407 32.58 -13.07 8.20
C ALA A 407 32.83 -13.62 6.78
N LYS A 408 32.02 -13.24 5.80
CA LYS A 408 32.17 -13.62 4.39
C LYS A 408 33.23 -12.81 3.65
N ALA A 409 33.47 -11.56 4.08
CA ALA A 409 34.45 -10.67 3.44
C ALA A 409 35.87 -11.20 3.53
N SER A 410 36.72 -10.84 2.58
CA SER A 410 38.14 -11.18 2.57
C SER A 410 38.91 -10.34 3.60
N VAL A 411 40.07 -10.85 4.04
CA VAL A 411 41.00 -10.12 4.93
C VAL A 411 41.41 -8.78 4.31
N SER A 412 41.58 -8.76 3.00
CA SER A 412 41.93 -7.56 2.24
C SER A 412 40.84 -6.49 2.35
N GLU A 413 39.55 -6.86 2.11
CA GLU A 413 38.43 -5.95 2.18
C GLU A 413 38.20 -5.38 3.60
N ILE A 414 38.46 -6.18 4.63
CA ILE A 414 38.34 -5.76 6.02
C ILE A 414 39.47 -4.78 6.39
N SER A 415 40.68 -5.05 5.88
CA SER A 415 41.87 -4.22 6.16
C SER A 415 41.87 -2.85 5.48
N GLU A 416 41.01 -2.63 4.46
CA GLU A 416 40.79 -1.31 3.83
C GLU A 416 40.10 -0.31 4.78
N ILE A 417 39.53 -0.76 5.86
CA ILE A 417 38.87 0.11 6.84
C ILE A 417 39.92 0.86 7.66
N LYS A 418 39.77 2.17 7.70
CA LYS A 418 40.67 3.05 8.45
C LYS A 418 40.86 2.59 9.89
N GLY A 419 42.08 2.24 10.25
CA GLY A 419 42.46 1.79 11.59
C GLY A 419 42.38 0.28 11.83
N ILE A 420 42.12 -0.52 10.78
CA ILE A 420 42.18 -1.98 10.82
C ILE A 420 43.39 -2.41 9.95
N ASN A 421 44.39 -3.00 10.57
CA ASN A 421 45.52 -3.59 9.88
C ASN A 421 45.25 -5.06 9.54
N ILE A 422 46.09 -5.66 8.71
CA ILE A 422 45.93 -7.03 8.25
C ILE A 422 45.84 -8.02 9.42
N GLN A 423 46.66 -7.87 10.46
CA GLN A 423 46.65 -8.76 11.62
C GLN A 423 45.31 -8.70 12.40
N LEU A 424 44.73 -7.48 12.52
CA LEU A 424 43.43 -7.31 13.16
C LEU A 424 42.30 -7.83 12.26
N ALA A 425 42.40 -7.70 10.94
CA ALA A 425 41.45 -8.25 9.98
C ALA A 425 41.44 -9.79 10.01
N GLU A 426 42.61 -10.44 10.10
CA GLU A 426 42.73 -11.89 10.29
C GLU A 426 42.11 -12.35 11.59
N LYS A 427 42.34 -11.60 12.69
CA LYS A 427 41.76 -11.89 13.98
C LYS A 427 40.23 -11.79 13.95
N ILE A 428 39.70 -10.74 13.32
CA ILE A 428 38.25 -10.56 13.12
C ILE A 428 37.68 -11.79 12.39
N LYS A 429 38.34 -12.22 11.32
CA LYS A 429 37.88 -13.36 10.52
C LYS A 429 37.90 -14.67 11.29
N ARG A 430 38.90 -14.88 12.10
CA ARG A 430 39.05 -16.09 12.94
C ARG A 430 38.00 -16.18 14.05
N GLU A 431 37.64 -15.03 14.65
CA GLU A 431 36.63 -14.97 15.73
C GLU A 431 35.19 -14.99 15.21
N LEU A 432 34.99 -14.76 13.92
CA LEU A 432 33.67 -14.75 13.28
C LEU A 432 33.36 -16.03 12.48
N GLN A 433 34.35 -16.91 12.29
CA GLN A 433 34.19 -18.27 11.72
C GLN A 433 33.91 -19.28 12.84
#